data_8cd9648c3608d0d1f0d92e0db321a787
#
_entry.id   8cd9648c3608d0d1f0d92e0db321a787
#
_cell.length_a   1.000
_cell.length_b   1.000
_cell.length_c   1.000
_cell.angle_alpha   90.00
_cell.angle_beta   90.00
_cell.angle_gamma   90.00
#
_symmetry.space_group_name_H-M   'P 1'
#
loop_
_entity.id
_entity.type
_entity.pdbx_description
1 polymer ?
#
loop_
_entity_poly.entity_id
_entity_poly.type
_entity_poly.pdbx_seq_one_letter_code
_entity_poly.pdbx_strand_id
1 'polypeptide(L)'
;TASPARTGDTSYLMYGSDQMALNIATVFRCVKLLSESVANLPIQVMRLKGDLFTADNSSRLNYLLNIQPDNNTNAFDFWVQIVQNVLLTGNAYIVPVYNPVTLEADRLALCNSSCVMHDTTYDRYTISDFTNGVYGVFDESEVIHIKGLTLDGKNGLSVLSFARLTSGIAATGDNETLKRFANGGNVRGLITNDTSVRGFGEYQDKQLDKTAVDVDNKFSSGQHIVSLPGQVDFKPISLSSTDMQFLESRKFTVREICRFFGVHPSFVFDDTSNNYKSAEMANVAFLSTTLNPYLRKIETELLRKLIAPSLATKRKFQFDRRGLYACDLDSRVK
;
A
#
# COMPACT_ATOMS: atom_id res chain seq x y z
N THR A 1 -28.49 -18.51 -16.93
CA THR A 1 -29.21 -17.23 -16.83
C THR A 1 -28.32 -16.26 -16.06
N ALA A 2 -27.61 -15.40 -16.82
CA ALA A 2 -26.79 -14.35 -16.25
C ALA A 2 -27.70 -13.27 -15.65
N SER A 3 -27.53 -12.95 -14.37
CA SER A 3 -28.17 -11.79 -13.74
C SER A 3 -27.70 -10.50 -14.42
N PRO A 4 -28.60 -9.55 -14.68
CA PRO A 4 -28.22 -8.27 -15.24
C PRO A 4 -27.31 -7.51 -14.25
N ALA A 5 -26.20 -6.97 -14.75
CA ALA A 5 -25.31 -6.11 -13.98
C ALA A 5 -26.10 -4.93 -13.41
N ARG A 6 -26.13 -4.82 -12.09
CA ARG A 6 -26.71 -3.67 -11.40
C ARG A 6 -25.92 -2.43 -11.75
N THR A 7 -26.50 -1.55 -12.56
CA THR A 7 -26.02 -0.19 -12.76
C THR A 7 -26.17 0.57 -11.45
N GLY A 8 -25.07 0.80 -10.79
CA GLY A 8 -25.02 1.43 -9.47
C GLY A 8 -24.10 0.71 -8.51
N ASP A 9 -23.04 0.09 -9.06
CA ASP A 9 -22.07 -0.62 -8.24
C ASP A 9 -21.23 0.40 -7.46
N THR A 10 -21.62 0.60 -6.19
CA THR A 10 -20.86 1.38 -5.21
C THR A 10 -19.69 0.59 -4.62
N SER A 11 -19.28 -0.51 -5.27
CA SER A 11 -18.16 -1.36 -4.85
C SER A 11 -16.84 -0.61 -4.72
N TYR A 12 -16.65 0.48 -5.48
CA TYR A 12 -15.50 1.38 -5.33
C TYR A 12 -15.50 2.19 -4.03
N LEU A 13 -16.62 2.30 -3.33
CA LEU A 13 -16.67 2.88 -1.99
C LEU A 13 -16.20 1.88 -0.91
N MET A 14 -16.04 0.61 -1.27
CA MET A 14 -15.61 -0.46 -0.38
C MET A 14 -14.10 -0.79 -0.51
N TYR A 15 -13.26 0.13 -1.02
CA TYR A 15 -11.80 -0.01 -0.99
C TYR A 15 -11.25 0.02 0.46
N GLY A 16 -11.91 -0.68 1.35
CA GLY A 16 -11.55 -0.86 2.73
C GLY A 16 -10.97 -2.23 3.05
N SER A 17 -10.91 -3.15 2.08
CA SER A 17 -10.17 -4.39 2.25
C SER A 17 -8.72 -4.18 1.79
N ASP A 18 -7.78 -4.70 2.55
CA ASP A 18 -6.35 -4.58 2.29
C ASP A 18 -5.97 -5.06 0.89
N GLN A 19 -6.61 -6.13 0.41
CA GLN A 19 -6.40 -6.67 -0.93
C GLN A 19 -6.86 -5.75 -2.05
N MET A 20 -7.99 -5.06 -1.88
CA MET A 20 -8.48 -4.11 -2.89
C MET A 20 -7.61 -2.86 -2.98
N ALA A 21 -7.09 -2.38 -1.86
CA ALA A 21 -6.19 -1.24 -1.83
C ALA A 21 -4.87 -1.53 -2.56
N LEU A 22 -4.37 -2.77 -2.47
CA LEU A 22 -3.16 -3.20 -3.18
C LEU A 22 -3.32 -3.25 -4.71
N ASN A 23 -4.53 -3.24 -5.24
CA ASN A 23 -4.75 -3.14 -6.69
C ASN A 23 -4.42 -1.74 -7.24
N ILE A 24 -4.27 -0.74 -6.38
CA ILE A 24 -3.81 0.60 -6.79
C ILE A 24 -2.29 0.58 -6.88
N ALA A 25 -1.75 0.77 -8.09
CA ALA A 25 -0.33 0.65 -8.38
C ALA A 25 0.58 1.44 -7.42
N THR A 26 0.18 2.66 -7.05
CA THR A 26 0.93 3.51 -6.13
C THR A 26 0.95 2.95 -4.72
N VAL A 27 -0.19 2.46 -4.22
CA VAL A 27 -0.29 1.83 -2.89
C VAL A 27 0.56 0.58 -2.85
N PHE A 28 0.40 -0.30 -3.86
CA PHE A 28 1.21 -1.52 -3.98
C PHE A 28 2.71 -1.20 -3.97
N ARG A 29 3.14 -0.22 -4.76
CA ARG A 29 4.56 0.18 -4.83
C ARG A 29 5.07 0.72 -3.50
N CYS A 30 4.32 1.56 -2.80
CA CYS A 30 4.70 2.08 -1.49
C CYS A 30 4.83 0.97 -0.44
N VAL A 31 3.85 0.07 -0.36
CA VAL A 31 3.87 -1.06 0.58
C VAL A 31 5.04 -1.99 0.28
N LYS A 32 5.23 -2.35 -0.99
CA LYS A 32 6.34 -3.20 -1.44
C LYS A 32 7.70 -2.56 -1.10
N LEU A 33 7.89 -1.28 -1.45
CA LEU A 33 9.14 -0.57 -1.19
C LEU A 33 9.50 -0.56 0.30
N LEU A 34 8.54 -0.19 1.17
CA LEU A 34 8.78 -0.10 2.60
C LEU A 34 9.05 -1.47 3.21
N SER A 35 8.27 -2.49 2.87
CA SER A 35 8.42 -3.83 3.43
C SER A 35 9.74 -4.50 3.00
N GLU A 36 10.08 -4.44 1.71
CA GLU A 36 11.33 -5.00 1.20
C GLU A 36 12.56 -4.23 1.68
N SER A 37 12.45 -2.90 1.85
CA SER A 37 13.55 -2.09 2.38
C SER A 37 13.90 -2.46 3.82
N VAL A 38 12.91 -2.76 4.66
CA VAL A 38 13.14 -3.26 6.03
C VAL A 38 13.68 -4.67 6.01
N ALA A 39 13.09 -5.56 5.20
CA ALA A 39 13.47 -6.98 5.13
C ALA A 39 14.90 -7.21 4.61
N ASN A 40 15.42 -6.30 3.79
CA ASN A 40 16.80 -6.34 3.29
C ASN A 40 17.85 -6.04 4.38
N LEU A 41 17.45 -5.53 5.54
CA LEU A 41 18.39 -5.18 6.59
C LEU A 41 18.55 -6.34 7.58
N PRO A 42 19.75 -6.91 7.72
CA PRO A 42 19.99 -7.91 8.76
C PRO A 42 19.86 -7.27 10.14
N ILE A 43 19.24 -7.98 11.07
CA ILE A 43 19.12 -7.56 12.47
C ILE A 43 20.23 -8.17 13.29
N GLN A 44 21.00 -7.36 14.01
CA GLN A 44 22.07 -7.81 14.87
C GLN A 44 21.56 -7.92 16.31
N VAL A 45 21.77 -9.09 16.90
CA VAL A 45 21.61 -9.29 18.33
C VAL A 45 22.94 -8.91 18.99
N MET A 46 22.93 -7.88 19.82
CA MET A 46 24.13 -7.34 20.44
C MET A 46 24.15 -7.59 21.94
N ARG A 47 25.33 -7.87 22.47
CA ARG A 47 25.60 -8.05 23.89
C ARG A 47 26.65 -7.06 24.35
N LEU A 48 26.44 -6.48 25.54
CA LEU A 48 27.40 -5.59 26.18
C LEU A 48 28.58 -6.43 26.73
N LYS A 49 29.80 -6.11 26.27
CA LYS A 49 31.08 -6.63 26.81
C LYS A 49 31.92 -5.44 27.25
N GLY A 50 32.09 -5.29 28.58
CA GLY A 50 32.64 -4.06 29.12
C GLY A 50 31.71 -2.87 28.79
N ASP A 51 32.24 -1.85 28.12
CA ASP A 51 31.47 -0.64 27.72
C ASP A 51 31.03 -0.66 26.25
N LEU A 52 31.30 -1.75 25.50
CA LEU A 52 31.00 -1.83 24.08
C LEU A 52 29.98 -2.92 23.78
N PHE A 53 29.01 -2.60 22.89
CA PHE A 53 28.10 -3.59 22.36
C PHE A 53 28.77 -4.37 21.20
N THR A 54 28.85 -5.68 21.32
CA THR A 54 29.39 -6.57 20.30
C THR A 54 28.30 -7.51 19.79
N ALA A 55 28.35 -7.88 18.50
CA ALA A 55 27.41 -8.83 17.93
C ALA A 55 27.50 -10.20 18.60
N ASP A 56 26.37 -10.77 18.97
CA ASP A 56 26.23 -12.12 19.55
C ASP A 56 25.69 -13.07 18.47
N ASN A 57 26.58 -13.53 17.59
CA ASN A 57 26.21 -14.40 16.47
C ASN A 57 25.84 -15.83 16.94
N SER A 58 26.19 -16.21 18.16
CA SER A 58 25.90 -17.53 18.72
C SER A 58 24.48 -17.64 19.31
N SER A 59 23.78 -16.53 19.47
CA SER A 59 22.43 -16.51 20.02
C SER A 59 21.41 -17.20 19.10
N ARG A 60 20.56 -18.07 19.66
CA ARG A 60 19.42 -18.67 18.94
C ARG A 60 18.53 -17.59 18.30
N LEU A 61 18.38 -16.44 18.97
CA LEU A 61 17.63 -15.31 18.43
C LEU A 61 18.23 -14.75 17.13
N ASN A 62 19.57 -14.77 16.99
CA ASN A 62 20.18 -14.34 15.75
C ASN A 62 19.80 -15.25 14.57
N TYR A 63 19.73 -16.56 14.79
CA TYR A 63 19.24 -17.51 13.79
C TYR A 63 17.77 -17.26 13.44
N LEU A 64 16.90 -17.12 14.43
CA LEU A 64 15.47 -16.88 14.20
C LEU A 64 15.20 -15.57 13.45
N LEU A 65 15.91 -14.49 13.77
CA LEU A 65 15.66 -13.18 13.20
C LEU A 65 16.25 -12.97 11.80
N ASN A 66 17.29 -13.75 11.42
CA ASN A 66 18.00 -13.54 10.15
C ASN A 66 17.92 -14.72 9.18
N ILE A 67 17.57 -15.93 9.63
CA ILE A 67 17.56 -17.11 8.78
C ILE A 67 16.17 -17.73 8.72
N GLN A 68 15.69 -18.25 9.82
CA GLN A 68 14.44 -19.00 9.84
C GLN A 68 13.64 -18.71 11.12
N PRO A 69 12.71 -17.75 11.06
CA PRO A 69 11.82 -17.42 12.19
C PRO A 69 10.84 -18.53 12.54
N ASP A 70 10.31 -19.21 11.53
CA ASP A 70 9.35 -20.30 11.66
C ASP A 70 9.71 -21.43 10.69
N ASN A 71 9.11 -22.60 10.89
CA ASN A 71 9.40 -23.80 10.08
C ASN A 71 9.12 -23.62 8.58
N ASN A 72 8.15 -22.78 8.25
CA ASN A 72 7.66 -22.59 6.88
C ASN A 72 8.03 -21.24 6.26
N THR A 73 8.73 -20.36 7.00
CA THR A 73 8.96 -18.97 6.55
C THR A 73 10.43 -18.60 6.73
N ASN A 74 11.06 -18.05 5.70
CA ASN A 74 12.39 -17.47 5.80
C ASN A 74 12.34 -16.08 6.44
N ALA A 75 13.48 -15.56 6.88
CA ALA A 75 13.54 -14.28 7.58
C ALA A 75 13.12 -13.10 6.70
N PHE A 76 13.45 -13.12 5.39
CA PHE A 76 13.07 -12.04 4.49
C PHE A 76 11.55 -11.91 4.36
N ASP A 77 10.87 -13.01 4.04
CA ASP A 77 9.41 -13.02 3.90
C ASP A 77 8.71 -12.71 5.22
N PHE A 78 9.26 -13.15 6.34
CA PHE A 78 8.76 -12.82 7.67
C PHE A 78 8.77 -11.30 7.94
N TRP A 79 9.89 -10.63 7.66
CA TRP A 79 9.98 -9.17 7.84
C TRP A 79 9.11 -8.40 6.85
N VAL A 80 9.02 -8.88 5.60
CA VAL A 80 8.09 -8.31 4.60
C VAL A 80 6.66 -8.36 5.12
N GLN A 81 6.19 -9.51 5.60
CA GLN A 81 4.83 -9.69 6.11
C GLN A 81 4.55 -8.86 7.36
N ILE A 82 5.50 -8.73 8.28
CA ILE A 82 5.36 -7.87 9.46
C ILE A 82 5.10 -6.43 9.05
N VAL A 83 5.93 -5.89 8.16
CA VAL A 83 5.79 -4.49 7.73
C VAL A 83 4.51 -4.31 6.91
N GLN A 84 4.15 -5.26 6.06
CA GLN A 84 2.87 -5.24 5.34
C GLN A 84 1.69 -5.20 6.30
N ASN A 85 1.66 -6.05 7.32
CA ASN A 85 0.61 -6.04 8.33
C ASN A 85 0.52 -4.69 9.06
N VAL A 86 1.67 -4.10 9.44
CA VAL A 86 1.70 -2.78 10.06
C VAL A 86 1.16 -1.69 9.14
N LEU A 87 1.48 -1.72 7.85
CA LEU A 87 1.03 -0.72 6.87
C LEU A 87 -0.46 -0.88 6.53
N LEU A 88 -0.91 -2.13 6.35
CA LEU A 88 -2.26 -2.44 5.87
C LEU A 88 -3.29 -2.45 7.01
N THR A 89 -2.99 -3.12 8.11
CA THR A 89 -3.92 -3.27 9.26
C THR A 89 -3.58 -2.36 10.43
N GLY A 90 -2.38 -1.78 10.43
CA GLY A 90 -1.86 -0.99 11.56
C GLY A 90 -1.14 -1.83 12.61
N ASN A 91 -1.25 -3.16 12.59
CA ASN A 91 -0.80 -4.04 13.64
C ASN A 91 -0.14 -5.29 13.08
N ALA A 92 0.96 -5.73 13.69
CA ALA A 92 1.55 -7.04 13.46
C ALA A 92 1.77 -7.73 14.78
N TYR A 93 1.35 -8.99 14.87
CA TYR A 93 1.38 -9.79 16.09
C TYR A 93 2.27 -11.01 15.89
N ILE A 94 3.26 -11.16 16.75
CA ILE A 94 4.20 -12.28 16.73
C ILE A 94 4.13 -12.96 18.08
N VAL A 95 3.95 -14.27 18.09
CA VAL A 95 3.96 -15.07 19.32
C VAL A 95 5.24 -15.91 19.36
N PRO A 96 6.16 -15.61 20.28
CA PRO A 96 7.32 -16.46 20.51
C PRO A 96 6.87 -17.79 21.12
N VAL A 97 7.23 -18.90 20.49
CA VAL A 97 7.01 -20.25 21.03
C VAL A 97 8.30 -20.72 21.67
N TYR A 98 8.25 -21.01 22.94
CA TYR A 98 9.41 -21.40 23.72
C TYR A 98 9.53 -22.92 23.81
N ASN A 99 10.75 -23.41 23.75
CA ASN A 99 11.05 -24.81 24.06
C ASN A 99 10.91 -25.03 25.59
N PRO A 100 10.08 -25.98 26.04
CA PRO A 100 9.82 -26.17 27.46
C PRO A 100 11.05 -26.68 28.24
N VAL A 101 12.05 -27.22 27.57
CA VAL A 101 13.27 -27.76 28.18
C VAL A 101 14.36 -26.71 28.30
N THR A 102 14.59 -25.96 27.18
CA THR A 102 15.70 -24.98 27.15
C THR A 102 15.24 -23.58 27.56
N LEU A 103 13.94 -23.32 27.61
CA LEU A 103 13.32 -22.01 27.85
C LEU A 103 13.78 -20.95 26.84
N GLU A 104 14.36 -21.35 25.73
CA GLU A 104 14.71 -20.46 24.61
C GLU A 104 13.59 -20.43 23.58
N ALA A 105 13.46 -19.31 22.87
CA ALA A 105 12.52 -19.21 21.77
C ALA A 105 12.92 -20.20 20.66
N ASP A 106 12.02 -21.09 20.31
CA ASP A 106 12.21 -22.10 19.28
C ASP A 106 11.74 -21.59 17.92
N ARG A 107 10.64 -20.85 17.88
CA ARG A 107 10.11 -20.18 16.70
C ARG A 107 9.39 -18.87 17.05
N LEU A 108 9.25 -18.01 16.05
CA LEU A 108 8.49 -16.76 16.10
C LEU A 108 7.29 -16.89 15.13
N ALA A 109 6.13 -17.17 15.67
CA ALA A 109 4.92 -17.35 14.85
C ALA A 109 4.28 -15.99 14.55
N LEU A 110 4.26 -15.59 13.29
CA LEU A 110 3.53 -14.39 12.85
C LEU A 110 2.06 -14.74 12.68
N CYS A 111 1.20 -14.07 13.45
CA CYS A 111 -0.24 -14.28 13.39
C CYS A 111 -0.90 -13.37 12.36
N ASN A 112 -1.93 -13.89 11.70
CA ASN A 112 -2.77 -13.07 10.84
C ASN A 112 -3.54 -12.05 11.70
N SER A 113 -3.40 -10.75 11.38
CA SER A 113 -4.03 -9.67 12.15
C SER A 113 -5.56 -9.80 12.25
N SER A 114 -6.21 -10.43 11.28
CA SER A 114 -7.65 -10.69 11.32
C SER A 114 -8.07 -11.78 12.32
N CYS A 115 -7.13 -12.62 12.74
CA CYS A 115 -7.36 -13.71 13.72
C CYS A 115 -7.01 -13.30 15.14
N VAL A 116 -6.63 -12.05 15.38
CA VAL A 116 -6.22 -11.53 16.69
C VAL A 116 -7.22 -10.49 17.18
N MET A 117 -7.77 -10.70 18.37
CA MET A 117 -8.58 -9.72 19.08
C MET A 117 -7.79 -9.22 20.28
N HIS A 118 -7.53 -7.93 20.36
CA HIS A 118 -6.88 -7.28 21.48
C HIS A 118 -7.90 -6.67 22.43
N ASP A 119 -8.04 -7.20 23.61
CA ASP A 119 -8.81 -6.60 24.69
C ASP A 119 -7.95 -5.54 25.39
N THR A 120 -8.24 -4.29 25.09
CA THR A 120 -7.51 -3.13 25.61
C THR A 120 -7.80 -2.84 27.08
N THR A 121 -8.84 -3.46 27.67
CA THR A 121 -9.22 -3.26 29.07
C THR A 121 -8.31 -4.09 29.97
N TYR A 122 -8.06 -5.35 29.60
CA TYR A 122 -7.26 -6.30 30.37
C TYR A 122 -5.86 -6.52 29.78
N ASP A 123 -5.52 -5.84 28.67
CA ASP A 123 -4.28 -6.00 27.91
C ASP A 123 -3.98 -7.48 27.55
N ARG A 124 -5.01 -8.16 27.01
CA ARG A 124 -4.97 -9.56 26.61
C ARG A 124 -5.27 -9.72 25.13
N TYR A 125 -4.65 -10.73 24.53
CA TYR A 125 -4.83 -11.09 23.15
C TYR A 125 -5.54 -12.43 23.03
N THR A 126 -6.70 -12.46 22.39
CA THR A 126 -7.35 -13.71 21.99
C THR A 126 -6.96 -13.98 20.54
N ILE A 127 -6.24 -15.06 20.32
CA ILE A 127 -5.70 -15.44 19.01
C ILE A 127 -6.37 -16.75 18.56
N SER A 128 -6.84 -16.80 17.31
CA SER A 128 -7.48 -17.97 16.72
C SER A 128 -6.88 -18.25 15.33
N ASP A 129 -5.55 -18.29 15.26
CA ASP A 129 -4.80 -18.54 14.02
C ASP A 129 -4.35 -19.99 13.94
N PHE A 130 -5.25 -20.85 13.47
CA PHE A 130 -4.98 -22.28 13.30
C PHE A 130 -3.99 -22.57 12.18
N THR A 131 -3.89 -21.67 11.18
CA THR A 131 -2.97 -21.82 10.06
C THR A 131 -1.52 -21.77 10.53
N ASN A 132 -1.22 -20.85 11.44
CA ASN A 132 0.12 -20.68 12.02
C ASN A 132 0.29 -21.44 13.35
N GLY A 133 -0.71 -22.23 13.74
CA GLY A 133 -0.68 -23.07 14.93
C GLY A 133 -0.66 -22.25 16.24
N VAL A 134 -1.30 -21.10 16.27
CA VAL A 134 -1.42 -20.22 17.43
C VAL A 134 -2.88 -20.02 17.78
N TYR A 135 -3.29 -20.53 18.92
CA TYR A 135 -4.65 -20.36 19.43
C TYR A 135 -4.66 -20.27 20.96
N GLY A 136 -5.55 -19.46 21.49
CA GLY A 136 -5.69 -19.26 22.94
C GLY A 136 -5.76 -17.80 23.34
N VAL A 137 -5.68 -17.59 24.64
CA VAL A 137 -5.61 -16.26 25.25
C VAL A 137 -4.19 -16.04 25.76
N PHE A 138 -3.59 -14.96 25.35
CA PHE A 138 -2.21 -14.59 25.68
C PHE A 138 -2.21 -13.27 26.45
N ASP A 139 -1.34 -13.18 27.44
CA ASP A 139 -1.10 -11.92 28.13
C ASP A 139 -0.22 -10.97 27.29
N GLU A 140 -0.23 -9.69 27.61
CA GLU A 140 0.54 -8.67 26.92
C GLU A 140 2.04 -9.01 26.83
N SER A 141 2.60 -9.64 27.87
CA SER A 141 4.00 -10.05 27.91
C SER A 141 4.38 -11.16 26.91
N GLU A 142 3.42 -11.94 26.45
CA GLU A 142 3.64 -13.11 25.60
C GLU A 142 3.53 -12.78 24.11
N VAL A 143 3.03 -11.60 23.74
CA VAL A 143 2.83 -11.21 22.36
C VAL A 143 3.73 -10.01 22.02
N ILE A 144 4.50 -10.14 20.95
CA ILE A 144 5.24 -9.03 20.35
C ILE A 144 4.26 -8.30 19.44
N HIS A 145 3.79 -7.12 19.86
CA HIS A 145 2.82 -6.32 19.12
C HIS A 145 3.50 -5.09 18.51
N ILE A 146 3.84 -5.18 17.22
CA ILE A 146 4.41 -4.06 16.46
C ILE A 146 3.27 -3.22 15.92
N LYS A 147 3.21 -1.96 16.39
CA LYS A 147 2.13 -1.02 16.07
C LYS A 147 2.57 0.04 15.07
N GLY A 148 1.68 0.37 14.14
CA GLY A 148 1.83 1.51 13.24
C GLY A 148 1.68 2.85 13.97
N LEU A 149 0.94 3.79 13.38
CA LEU A 149 0.50 4.99 14.08
C LEU A 149 -0.54 4.58 15.13
N THR A 150 -0.46 5.14 16.33
CA THR A 150 -1.40 4.85 17.41
C THR A 150 -1.86 6.14 18.07
N LEU A 151 -3.14 6.23 18.44
CA LEU A 151 -3.71 7.36 19.19
C LEU A 151 -3.87 7.02 20.69
N ASP A 152 -4.12 5.75 21.00
CA ASP A 152 -4.37 5.25 22.36
C ASP A 152 -3.13 4.56 22.97
N GLY A 153 -2.07 4.37 22.20
CA GLY A 153 -0.88 3.61 22.59
C GLY A 153 -1.09 2.09 22.64
N LYS A 154 -2.31 1.60 22.45
CA LYS A 154 -2.67 0.18 22.56
C LYS A 154 -2.82 -0.49 21.21
N ASN A 155 -3.53 0.13 20.28
CA ASN A 155 -3.73 -0.39 18.93
C ASN A 155 -3.12 0.53 17.88
N GLY A 156 -2.54 -0.07 16.87
CA GLY A 156 -2.07 0.64 15.68
C GLY A 156 -3.22 0.90 14.71
N LEU A 157 -3.13 2.01 14.00
CA LEU A 157 -4.08 2.41 12.98
C LEU A 157 -3.51 2.14 11.59
N SER A 158 -4.34 1.61 10.71
CA SER A 158 -3.99 1.37 9.31
C SER A 158 -3.73 2.69 8.58
N VAL A 159 -2.63 2.78 7.84
CA VAL A 159 -2.36 3.91 6.93
C VAL A 159 -3.47 4.02 5.88
N LEU A 160 -3.99 2.88 5.43
CA LEU A 160 -5.07 2.83 4.44
C LEU A 160 -6.38 3.41 4.96
N SER A 161 -6.67 3.31 6.26
CA SER A 161 -7.89 3.89 6.84
C SER A 161 -7.94 5.41 6.65
N PHE A 162 -6.79 6.08 6.71
CA PHE A 162 -6.66 7.51 6.43
C PHE A 162 -6.60 7.83 4.94
N ALA A 163 -5.97 6.97 4.15
CA ALA A 163 -5.85 7.12 2.70
C ALA A 163 -7.10 6.66 1.93
N ARG A 164 -8.15 6.20 2.62
CA ARG A 164 -9.32 5.55 2.01
C ARG A 164 -10.01 6.41 0.95
N LEU A 165 -10.22 7.69 1.25
CA LEU A 165 -10.86 8.61 0.30
C LEU A 165 -9.99 8.83 -0.93
N THR A 166 -8.69 9.09 -0.74
CA THR A 166 -7.74 9.32 -1.83
C THR A 166 -7.55 8.08 -2.69
N SER A 167 -7.49 6.91 -2.06
CA SER A 167 -7.44 5.63 -2.77
C SER A 167 -8.71 5.35 -3.57
N GLY A 168 -9.89 5.71 -3.02
CA GLY A 168 -11.16 5.62 -3.73
C GLY A 168 -11.21 6.52 -4.98
N ILE A 169 -10.69 7.73 -4.89
CA ILE A 169 -10.56 8.66 -6.04
C ILE A 169 -9.63 8.05 -7.11
N ALA A 170 -8.49 7.48 -6.73
CA ALA A 170 -7.57 6.81 -7.65
C ALA A 170 -8.27 5.67 -8.41
N ALA A 171 -8.94 4.79 -7.68
CA ALA A 171 -9.65 3.65 -8.25
C ALA A 171 -10.80 4.07 -9.17
N THR A 172 -11.54 5.13 -8.80
CA THR A 172 -12.59 5.67 -9.66
C THR A 172 -12.02 6.23 -10.96
N GLY A 173 -10.88 6.92 -10.90
CA GLY A 173 -10.16 7.41 -12.07
C GLY A 173 -9.69 6.28 -12.97
N ASP A 174 -9.20 5.18 -12.42
CA ASP A 174 -8.80 4.00 -13.19
C ASP A 174 -10.00 3.32 -13.87
N ASN A 175 -11.12 3.19 -13.16
CA ASN A 175 -12.35 2.65 -13.72
C ASN A 175 -12.93 3.54 -14.84
N GLU A 176 -12.89 4.85 -14.68
CA GLU A 176 -13.33 5.77 -15.72
C GLU A 176 -12.43 5.68 -16.97
N THR A 177 -11.12 5.55 -16.76
CA THR A 177 -10.15 5.33 -17.84
C THR A 177 -10.45 4.02 -18.57
N LEU A 178 -10.69 2.93 -17.84
CA LEU A 178 -11.04 1.63 -18.41
C LEU A 178 -12.31 1.72 -19.25
N LYS A 179 -13.36 2.38 -18.76
CA LYS A 179 -14.62 2.59 -19.48
C LYS A 179 -14.40 3.39 -20.78
N ARG A 180 -13.55 4.43 -20.73
CA ARG A 180 -13.21 5.22 -21.92
C ARG A 180 -12.52 4.37 -22.99
N PHE A 181 -11.55 3.54 -22.59
CA PHE A 181 -10.87 2.64 -23.53
C PHE A 181 -11.77 1.52 -24.04
N ALA A 182 -12.59 0.92 -23.19
CA ALA A 182 -13.52 -0.13 -23.57
C ALA A 182 -14.59 0.35 -24.57
N ASN A 183 -15.01 1.63 -24.47
CA ASN A 183 -16.02 2.24 -25.35
C ASN A 183 -15.41 2.99 -26.55
N GLY A 184 -14.16 2.70 -26.92
CA GLY A 184 -13.53 3.25 -28.13
C GLY A 184 -13.24 4.76 -28.10
N GLY A 185 -13.19 5.37 -26.89
CA GLY A 185 -13.05 6.82 -26.72
C GLY A 185 -14.42 7.50 -26.89
N ASN A 186 -14.97 8.05 -25.81
CA ASN A 186 -16.26 8.75 -25.87
C ASN A 186 -16.15 10.02 -26.73
N VAL A 187 -16.51 9.92 -28.01
CA VAL A 187 -16.80 11.09 -28.84
C VAL A 187 -18.14 11.63 -28.35
N ARG A 188 -18.09 12.61 -27.45
CA ARG A 188 -19.30 13.33 -27.04
C ARG A 188 -19.52 14.47 -28.03
N GLY A 189 -20.73 14.59 -28.52
CA GLY A 189 -21.10 15.65 -29.44
C GLY A 189 -22.59 15.97 -29.35
N LEU A 190 -22.93 17.11 -29.86
CA LEU A 190 -24.34 17.51 -30.04
C LEU A 190 -24.74 17.22 -31.49
N ILE A 191 -25.86 16.56 -31.64
CA ILE A 191 -26.52 16.40 -32.92
C ILE A 191 -27.56 17.50 -33.03
N THR A 192 -27.40 18.37 -34.00
CA THR A 192 -28.27 19.53 -34.21
C THR A 192 -28.77 19.54 -35.66
N ASN A 193 -29.89 20.24 -35.92
CA ASN A 193 -30.33 20.49 -37.28
C ASN A 193 -29.30 21.36 -38.00
N ASP A 194 -28.95 20.98 -39.24
CA ASP A 194 -28.11 21.81 -40.12
C ASP A 194 -28.97 22.94 -40.72
N THR A 195 -28.82 24.13 -40.15
CA THR A 195 -29.52 25.31 -40.60
C THR A 195 -28.97 25.92 -41.94
N SER A 196 -27.87 25.41 -42.43
CA SER A 196 -27.23 25.87 -43.68
C SER A 196 -27.88 25.27 -44.94
N VAL A 197 -28.59 24.15 -44.78
CA VAL A 197 -29.23 23.43 -45.90
C VAL A 197 -30.64 23.96 -46.12
N ARG A 198 -30.79 24.84 -47.06
CA ARG A 198 -32.11 25.37 -47.48
C ARG A 198 -32.89 24.31 -48.27
N GLY A 199 -34.14 24.03 -47.85
CA GLY A 199 -35.08 23.21 -48.63
C GLY A 199 -35.49 21.88 -48.00
N PHE A 200 -34.94 21.53 -46.86
CA PHE A 200 -35.39 20.37 -46.09
C PHE A 200 -36.08 20.83 -44.80
N GLY A 201 -37.21 20.22 -44.47
CA GLY A 201 -37.90 20.47 -43.19
C GLY A 201 -37.02 20.14 -42.00
N GLU A 202 -37.18 20.87 -40.92
CA GLU A 202 -36.49 20.58 -39.64
C GLU A 202 -36.82 19.19 -39.17
N TYR A 203 -35.79 18.47 -38.67
CA TYR A 203 -36.00 17.21 -38.01
C TYR A 203 -36.74 17.45 -36.69
N GLN A 204 -37.80 16.68 -36.49
CA GLN A 204 -38.54 16.74 -35.23
C GLN A 204 -37.69 16.18 -34.11
N ASP A 205 -37.86 16.67 -32.88
CA ASP A 205 -37.07 16.25 -31.69
C ASP A 205 -36.99 14.72 -31.54
N LYS A 206 -38.07 14.01 -31.78
CA LYS A 206 -38.09 12.53 -31.76
C LYS A 206 -37.21 11.86 -32.81
N GLN A 207 -36.95 12.51 -33.91
CA GLN A 207 -36.06 12.00 -34.98
C GLN A 207 -34.61 12.30 -34.64
N LEU A 208 -34.32 13.45 -34.06
CA LEU A 208 -32.99 13.78 -33.54
C LEU A 208 -32.58 12.82 -32.44
N ASP A 209 -33.48 12.52 -31.49
CA ASP A 209 -33.22 11.54 -30.41
C ASP A 209 -32.92 10.14 -30.95
N LYS A 210 -33.69 9.67 -31.94
CA LYS A 210 -33.41 8.37 -32.62
C LYS A 210 -32.05 8.37 -33.29
N THR A 211 -31.73 9.45 -34.05
CA THR A 211 -30.44 9.57 -34.71
C THR A 211 -29.28 9.59 -33.67
N ALA A 212 -29.46 10.26 -32.56
CA ALA A 212 -28.48 10.28 -31.46
C ALA A 212 -28.25 8.90 -30.91
N VAL A 213 -29.31 8.13 -30.64
CA VAL A 213 -29.21 6.74 -30.13
C VAL A 213 -28.53 5.82 -31.16
N ASP A 214 -28.88 5.94 -32.46
CA ASP A 214 -28.28 5.16 -33.54
C ASP A 214 -26.78 5.45 -33.69
N VAL A 215 -26.37 6.71 -33.56
CA VAL A 215 -24.97 7.16 -33.65
C VAL A 215 -24.19 6.60 -32.41
N ASP A 216 -24.76 6.72 -31.23
CA ASP A 216 -24.14 6.20 -30.01
C ASP A 216 -23.96 4.67 -30.08
N ASN A 217 -24.96 3.93 -30.54
CA ASN A 217 -24.90 2.47 -30.75
C ASN A 217 -23.82 2.10 -31.79
N LYS A 218 -23.66 2.84 -32.87
CA LYS A 218 -22.63 2.59 -33.89
C LYS A 218 -21.23 2.84 -33.36
N PHE A 219 -21.01 3.92 -32.61
CA PHE A 219 -19.73 4.18 -31.94
C PHE A 219 -19.44 3.14 -30.86
N SER A 220 -20.42 2.74 -30.07
CA SER A 220 -20.28 1.69 -29.06
C SER A 220 -19.98 0.31 -29.65
N SER A 221 -20.42 0.06 -30.89
CA SER A 221 -20.09 -1.16 -31.65
C SER A 221 -18.73 -1.13 -32.34
N GLY A 222 -17.93 -0.07 -32.16
CA GLY A 222 -16.56 0.06 -32.69
C GLY A 222 -16.47 0.64 -34.09
N GLN A 223 -17.54 1.23 -34.63
CA GLN A 223 -17.49 1.95 -35.91
C GLN A 223 -16.84 3.33 -35.72
N HIS A 224 -15.73 3.58 -36.42
CA HIS A 224 -15.01 4.86 -36.34
C HIS A 224 -15.59 5.94 -37.24
N ILE A 225 -16.39 5.57 -38.24
CA ILE A 225 -17.01 6.48 -39.22
C ILE A 225 -18.49 6.17 -39.26
N VAL A 226 -19.31 7.18 -38.99
CA VAL A 226 -20.76 7.07 -38.97
C VAL A 226 -21.31 8.09 -39.96
N SER A 227 -22.17 7.64 -40.89
CA SER A 227 -22.88 8.53 -41.83
C SER A 227 -24.07 9.14 -41.08
N LEU A 228 -24.20 10.47 -41.21
CA LEU A 228 -25.34 11.24 -40.69
C LEU A 228 -26.29 11.63 -41.83
N PRO A 229 -27.62 11.76 -41.59
CA PRO A 229 -28.55 12.36 -42.56
C PRO A 229 -28.09 13.78 -42.91
N GLY A 230 -28.28 14.17 -44.17
CA GLY A 230 -27.82 15.49 -44.68
C GLY A 230 -28.50 16.71 -44.04
N GLN A 231 -29.46 16.52 -43.15
CA GLN A 231 -30.17 17.57 -42.42
C GLN A 231 -29.66 17.73 -40.97
N VAL A 232 -28.63 16.97 -40.60
CA VAL A 232 -28.14 16.87 -39.21
C VAL A 232 -26.65 17.16 -39.18
N ASP A 233 -26.24 18.05 -38.28
CA ASP A 233 -24.84 18.42 -38.05
C ASP A 233 -24.38 17.82 -36.70
N PHE A 234 -23.17 17.28 -36.70
CA PHE A 234 -22.53 16.73 -35.47
C PHE A 234 -21.43 17.68 -35.00
N LYS A 235 -21.65 18.31 -33.87
CA LYS A 235 -20.67 19.18 -33.21
C LYS A 235 -19.97 18.43 -32.10
N PRO A 236 -18.71 18.02 -32.29
CA PRO A 236 -17.97 17.37 -31.20
C PRO A 236 -17.74 18.35 -30.04
N ILE A 237 -18.04 17.92 -28.85
CA ILE A 237 -17.67 18.66 -27.63
C ILE A 237 -16.21 18.32 -27.35
N SER A 238 -15.31 19.28 -27.64
CA SER A 238 -13.89 19.08 -27.39
C SER A 238 -13.62 19.06 -25.87
N LEU A 239 -13.11 17.93 -25.39
CA LEU A 239 -12.76 17.70 -23.96
C LEU A 239 -11.30 18.08 -23.63
N SER A 240 -10.60 18.84 -24.48
CA SER A 240 -9.17 19.08 -24.36
C SER A 240 -8.74 19.70 -23.00
N SER A 241 -9.53 20.58 -22.43
CA SER A 241 -9.29 21.17 -21.10
C SER A 241 -9.56 20.18 -19.96
N THR A 242 -10.59 19.35 -20.11
CA THR A 242 -11.00 18.36 -19.10
C THR A 242 -10.01 17.21 -19.01
N ASP A 243 -9.42 16.81 -20.12
CA ASP A 243 -8.43 15.71 -20.14
C ASP A 243 -7.10 16.14 -19.48
N MET A 244 -6.67 17.40 -19.69
CA MET A 244 -5.51 17.94 -18.98
C MET A 244 -5.75 18.01 -17.45
N GLN A 245 -6.91 18.50 -17.02
CA GLN A 245 -7.29 18.54 -15.61
C GLN A 245 -7.37 17.13 -14.99
N PHE A 246 -7.83 16.15 -15.76
CA PHE A 246 -7.87 14.76 -15.32
C PHE A 246 -6.46 14.19 -15.08
N LEU A 247 -5.50 14.43 -16.00
CA LEU A 247 -4.11 14.01 -15.84
C LEU A 247 -3.43 14.68 -14.63
N GLU A 248 -3.68 15.98 -14.41
CA GLU A 248 -3.17 16.69 -13.24
C GLU A 248 -3.77 16.14 -11.93
N SER A 249 -5.06 15.85 -11.92
CA SER A 249 -5.74 15.21 -10.79
C SER A 249 -5.15 13.84 -10.46
N ARG A 250 -4.82 13.01 -11.47
CA ARG A 250 -4.15 11.72 -11.26
C ARG A 250 -2.76 11.88 -10.64
N LYS A 251 -1.94 12.80 -11.14
CA LYS A 251 -0.62 13.12 -10.57
C LYS A 251 -0.75 13.60 -9.12
N PHE A 252 -1.74 14.44 -8.83
CA PHE A 252 -2.02 14.88 -7.47
C PHE A 252 -2.37 13.70 -6.56
N THR A 253 -3.23 12.80 -7.01
CA THR A 253 -3.64 11.61 -6.25
C THR A 253 -2.46 10.69 -5.92
N VAL A 254 -1.53 10.46 -6.87
CA VAL A 254 -0.30 9.70 -6.63
C VAL A 254 0.53 10.33 -5.52
N ARG A 255 0.73 11.65 -5.56
CA ARG A 255 1.49 12.39 -4.55
C ARG A 255 0.83 12.36 -3.18
N GLU A 256 -0.50 12.43 -3.12
CA GLU A 256 -1.25 12.29 -1.85
C GLU A 256 -1.05 10.90 -1.24
N ILE A 257 -1.16 9.83 -2.04
CA ILE A 257 -0.89 8.47 -1.55
C ILE A 257 0.54 8.35 -1.01
N CYS A 258 1.53 8.89 -1.74
CA CYS A 258 2.92 8.90 -1.29
C CYS A 258 3.11 9.61 0.06
N ARG A 259 2.37 10.70 0.33
CA ARG A 259 2.41 11.41 1.62
C ARG A 259 1.92 10.55 2.78
N PHE A 260 0.85 9.77 2.59
CA PHE A 260 0.36 8.85 3.64
C PHE A 260 1.40 7.80 4.03
N PHE A 261 2.17 7.30 3.07
CA PHE A 261 3.23 6.32 3.32
C PHE A 261 4.58 6.95 3.68
N GLY A 262 4.72 8.27 3.59
CA GLY A 262 5.99 8.97 3.80
C GLY A 262 7.04 8.65 2.74
N VAL A 263 6.62 8.31 1.53
CA VAL A 263 7.49 7.95 0.41
C VAL A 263 7.58 9.11 -0.57
N HIS A 264 8.80 9.46 -1.01
CA HIS A 264 8.95 10.49 -2.04
C HIS A 264 8.43 9.98 -3.39
N PRO A 265 7.71 10.82 -4.19
CA PRO A 265 7.14 10.41 -5.48
C PRO A 265 8.14 9.80 -6.47
N SER A 266 9.41 10.17 -6.43
CA SER A 266 10.46 9.56 -7.29
C SER A 266 10.60 8.05 -7.08
N PHE A 267 10.34 7.52 -5.90
CA PHE A 267 10.42 6.07 -5.63
C PHE A 267 9.24 5.28 -6.24
N VAL A 268 8.17 5.97 -6.63
CA VAL A 268 7.02 5.39 -7.33
C VAL A 268 7.04 5.71 -8.83
N PHE A 269 8.16 6.23 -9.33
CA PHE A 269 8.38 6.59 -10.73
C PHE A 269 7.48 7.73 -11.27
N ASP A 270 7.01 8.61 -10.37
CA ASP A 270 6.22 9.80 -10.73
C ASP A 270 7.10 11.08 -10.68
N ASP A 271 8.30 11.02 -11.20
CA ASP A 271 9.21 12.16 -11.19
C ASP A 271 9.43 12.73 -12.58
N THR A 272 9.15 14.02 -12.74
CA THR A 272 9.33 14.76 -13.99
C THR A 272 10.66 15.48 -14.08
N SER A 273 11.50 15.45 -13.03
CA SER A 273 12.80 16.15 -12.97
C SER A 273 13.83 15.40 -12.16
N ASN A 274 14.66 14.59 -12.82
CA ASN A 274 15.76 13.87 -12.19
C ASN A 274 17.05 14.72 -12.17
N ASN A 275 17.25 15.48 -11.09
CA ASN A 275 18.59 15.95 -10.71
C ASN A 275 19.21 14.92 -9.76
N TYR A 276 20.40 14.41 -10.10
CA TYR A 276 21.13 13.39 -9.33
C TYR A 276 21.27 13.73 -7.84
N LYS A 277 21.57 14.98 -7.50
CA LYS A 277 21.61 15.46 -6.11
C LYS A 277 20.26 15.39 -5.38
N SER A 278 19.17 15.57 -6.11
CA SER A 278 17.81 15.46 -5.55
C SER A 278 17.48 14.01 -5.19
N ALA A 279 17.91 13.04 -5.99
CA ALA A 279 17.70 11.62 -5.73
C ALA A 279 18.49 11.13 -4.50
N GLU A 280 19.74 11.59 -4.32
CA GLU A 280 20.56 11.27 -3.15
C GLU A 280 19.94 11.83 -1.86
N MET A 281 19.55 13.11 -1.87
CA MET A 281 18.86 13.71 -0.73
C MET A 281 17.54 13.00 -0.41
N ALA A 282 16.79 12.55 -1.43
CA ALA A 282 15.57 11.79 -1.24
C ALA A 282 15.85 10.42 -0.58
N ASN A 283 16.94 9.74 -0.95
CA ASN A 283 17.36 8.48 -0.32
C ASN A 283 17.70 8.68 1.16
N VAL A 284 18.49 9.70 1.50
CA VAL A 284 18.85 10.00 2.88
C VAL A 284 17.62 10.39 3.71
N ALA A 285 16.73 11.21 3.15
CA ALA A 285 15.47 11.57 3.78
C ALA A 285 14.59 10.33 4.01
N PHE A 286 14.44 9.45 3.02
CA PHE A 286 13.69 8.21 3.14
C PHE A 286 14.21 7.33 4.28
N LEU A 287 15.52 7.17 4.38
CA LEU A 287 16.14 6.41 5.46
C LEU A 287 15.88 7.02 6.83
N SER A 288 16.12 8.31 6.96
CA SER A 288 16.07 9.00 8.26
C SER A 288 14.67 9.25 8.77
N THR A 289 13.75 9.65 7.88
CA THR A 289 12.39 10.07 8.26
C THR A 289 11.36 8.98 8.14
N THR A 290 11.51 8.06 7.17
CA THR A 290 10.50 7.04 6.88
C THR A 290 10.88 5.68 7.46
N LEU A 291 12.05 5.12 7.11
CA LEU A 291 12.42 3.77 7.55
C LEU A 291 12.84 3.71 9.02
N ASN A 292 13.65 4.66 9.50
CA ASN A 292 14.17 4.65 10.86
C ASN A 292 13.10 4.52 11.95
N PRO A 293 11.94 5.19 11.89
CA PRO A 293 10.88 5.01 12.86
C PRO A 293 10.35 3.57 12.92
N TYR A 294 10.17 2.91 11.76
CA TYR A 294 9.75 1.50 11.72
C TYR A 294 10.81 0.57 12.32
N LEU A 295 12.08 0.74 11.91
CA LEU A 295 13.18 -0.03 12.46
C LEU A 295 13.27 0.11 13.98
N ARG A 296 13.15 1.34 14.48
CA ARG A 296 13.21 1.62 15.91
C ARG A 296 12.05 0.99 16.70
N LYS A 297 10.83 1.02 16.14
CA LYS A 297 9.69 0.35 16.76
C LYS A 297 9.91 -1.15 16.88
N ILE A 298 10.40 -1.79 15.84
CA ILE A 298 10.72 -3.22 15.83
C ILE A 298 11.82 -3.52 16.85
N GLU A 299 12.94 -2.81 16.79
CA GLU A 299 14.07 -3.01 17.70
C GLU A 299 13.68 -2.91 19.17
N THR A 300 12.88 -1.89 19.52
CA THR A 300 12.46 -1.66 20.90
C THR A 300 11.44 -2.69 21.39
N GLU A 301 10.51 -3.11 20.51
CA GLU A 301 9.51 -4.09 20.89
C GLU A 301 10.12 -5.51 21.03
N LEU A 302 11.04 -5.89 20.14
CA LEU A 302 11.80 -7.13 20.29
C LEU A 302 12.60 -7.14 21.59
N LEU A 303 13.25 -6.01 21.95
CA LEU A 303 13.99 -5.93 23.21
C LEU A 303 13.07 -6.09 24.41
N ARG A 304 11.91 -5.44 24.39
CA ARG A 304 10.94 -5.46 25.48
C ARG A 304 10.36 -6.87 25.73
N LYS A 305 10.18 -7.65 24.67
CA LYS A 305 9.47 -8.94 24.74
C LYS A 305 10.36 -10.17 24.77
N LEU A 306 11.50 -10.12 24.06
CA LEU A 306 12.39 -11.29 23.96
C LEU A 306 13.50 -11.31 25.03
N ILE A 307 13.72 -10.19 25.69
CA ILE A 307 14.81 -10.07 26.67
C ILE A 307 14.22 -9.76 28.05
N ALA A 308 14.64 -10.53 29.03
CA ALA A 308 14.23 -10.27 30.40
C ALA A 308 14.63 -8.85 30.86
N PRO A 309 13.79 -8.14 31.62
CA PRO A 309 14.05 -6.76 32.04
C PRO A 309 15.41 -6.57 32.74
N SER A 310 15.89 -7.55 33.48
CA SER A 310 17.20 -7.53 34.12
C SER A 310 18.39 -7.53 33.17
N LEU A 311 18.19 -7.97 31.93
CA LEU A 311 19.20 -8.02 30.87
C LEU A 311 18.99 -6.96 29.78
N ALA A 312 17.92 -6.18 29.84
CA ALA A 312 17.57 -5.21 28.82
C ALA A 312 18.63 -4.12 28.60
N THR A 313 19.37 -3.75 29.65
CA THR A 313 20.49 -2.80 29.57
C THR A 313 21.76 -3.41 28.97
N LYS A 314 21.87 -4.75 28.98
CA LYS A 314 23.05 -5.50 28.51
C LYS A 314 22.87 -6.13 27.14
N ARG A 315 21.69 -6.03 26.55
CA ARG A 315 21.36 -6.56 25.24
C ARG A 315 20.69 -5.50 24.38
N LYS A 316 20.84 -5.62 23.06
CA LYS A 316 20.27 -4.69 22.10
C LYS A 316 19.98 -5.42 20.79
N PHE A 317 18.86 -5.10 20.18
CA PHE A 317 18.58 -5.44 18.78
C PHE A 317 18.84 -4.20 17.93
N GLN A 318 19.52 -4.36 16.83
CA GLN A 318 19.82 -3.25 15.92
C GLN A 318 19.87 -3.73 14.48
N PHE A 319 19.08 -3.12 13.61
CA PHE A 319 19.20 -3.34 12.17
C PHE A 319 20.52 -2.75 11.65
N ASP A 320 21.21 -3.49 10.81
CA ASP A 320 22.43 -3.02 10.15
C ASP A 320 22.08 -2.09 8.99
N ARG A 321 22.22 -0.80 9.23
CA ARG A 321 21.88 0.25 8.28
C ARG A 321 23.04 0.60 7.34
N ARG A 322 24.23 0.01 7.51
CA ARG A 322 25.43 0.35 6.73
C ARG A 322 25.25 0.10 5.23
N GLY A 323 24.51 -0.94 4.85
CA GLY A 323 24.20 -1.22 3.46
C GLY A 323 23.37 -0.14 2.76
N LEU A 324 22.52 0.57 3.49
CA LEU A 324 21.69 1.66 2.95
C LEU A 324 22.48 2.95 2.71
N TYR A 325 23.50 3.21 3.53
CA TYR A 325 24.41 4.36 3.37
C TYR A 325 25.53 4.07 2.36
N ALA A 326 25.66 2.83 1.87
CA ALA A 326 26.71 2.45 0.95
C ALA A 326 26.55 3.01 -0.47
N CYS A 327 25.41 3.60 -0.79
CA CYS A 327 25.17 4.24 -2.09
C CYS A 327 25.86 5.60 -2.22
N ASP A 328 26.38 6.17 -1.12
CA ASP A 328 27.15 7.40 -1.11
C ASP A 328 28.65 7.09 -1.13
N LEU A 329 29.19 6.89 -2.33
CA LEU A 329 30.62 6.62 -2.53
C LEU A 329 31.51 7.82 -2.18
N ASP A 330 31.02 9.05 -2.33
CA ASP A 330 31.78 10.27 -2.10
C ASP A 330 31.97 10.58 -0.61
N SER A 331 31.05 10.16 0.25
CA SER A 331 31.19 10.34 1.71
C SER A 331 32.09 9.30 2.38
N ARG A 332 32.49 8.22 1.67
CA ARG A 332 33.45 7.20 2.16
C ARG A 332 34.91 7.55 1.96
N VAL A 333 35.24 8.54 1.15
CA VAL A 333 36.62 8.93 0.79
C VAL A 333 37.11 10.11 1.62
N LYS A 334 36.30 10.65 2.50
CA LYS A 334 36.67 11.62 3.55
C LYS A 334 36.57 10.97 4.91
#